data_e59f59e5159b6a22fe3e30df16105406
#
_entry.id   e59f59e5159b6a22fe3e30df16105406
#
_cell.length_a   1.000
_cell.length_b   1.000
_cell.length_c   1.000
_cell.angle_alpha   90.00
_cell.angle_beta   90.00
_cell.angle_gamma   90.00
#
_symmetry.space_group_name_H-M   'P 1'
#
loop_
_entity.id
_entity.type
_entity.pdbx_description
1 polymer ?
#
loop_
_entity_poly.entity_id
_entity_poly.type
_entity_poly.pdbx_seq_one_letter_code
_entity_poly.pdbx_strand_id
1 'polypeptide(L)'
;MRPTPQRVQLHRALSKAGLASRTEAAKAIRAGQVRVNGRVILDPLAWVSLGTDRILLAGQQAPPKTGMVKHRHLLLHKPRGPVVTRSDELGRLTVHALLPDASPRVEAIGRLDADSEGLLLFTSDSVLASRLLAPGRKVPKVYHLTVRGLPSEESLNQVRAGIDLPGDLGRTQPCQARLLRPGPEKSVVELTLTEGKNRQARRMLAAVGHKVLRLVRLSFGPIHLANLPPGQWRDLTHGEVGALYLAAGLENNLEDKI
;
A
#
# COMPACT_ATOMS: atom_id res chain seq x y z
N MET A 1 34.49 1.64 -7.57
CA MET A 1 33.66 2.25 -8.64
C MET A 1 32.66 3.18 -7.99
N ARG A 2 32.56 4.47 -8.43
CA ARG A 2 31.50 5.36 -7.94
C ARG A 2 30.18 4.90 -8.57
N PRO A 3 29.09 4.72 -7.80
CA PRO A 3 27.82 4.30 -8.37
C PRO A 3 27.34 5.36 -9.40
N THR A 4 26.89 4.90 -10.54
CA THR A 4 26.34 5.77 -11.59
C THR A 4 25.18 6.58 -11.01
N PRO A 5 25.16 7.92 -11.10
CA PRO A 5 24.11 8.73 -10.51
C PRO A 5 22.74 8.35 -11.08
N GLN A 6 21.81 7.98 -10.21
CA GLN A 6 20.46 7.57 -10.60
C GLN A 6 19.69 8.77 -11.16
N ARG A 7 19.48 8.81 -12.49
CA ARG A 7 18.64 9.83 -13.13
C ARG A 7 17.17 9.53 -12.93
N VAL A 8 16.40 10.54 -12.58
CA VAL A 8 14.93 10.48 -12.41
C VAL A 8 14.30 11.76 -12.91
N GLN A 9 13.01 11.72 -13.25
CA GLN A 9 12.25 12.91 -13.63
C GLN A 9 12.09 13.85 -12.41
N LEU A 10 12.13 15.17 -12.64
CA LEU A 10 12.16 16.20 -11.60
C LEU A 10 10.98 16.11 -10.61
N HIS A 11 9.74 15.91 -11.10
CA HIS A 11 8.58 15.73 -10.22
C HIS A 11 8.71 14.49 -9.33
N ARG A 12 9.37 13.42 -9.85
CA ARG A 12 9.67 12.22 -9.06
C ARG A 12 10.80 12.46 -8.06
N ALA A 13 11.79 13.28 -8.42
CA ALA A 13 12.87 13.66 -7.51
C ALA A 13 12.34 14.39 -6.28
N LEU A 14 11.48 15.39 -6.48
CA LEU A 14 10.83 16.13 -5.41
C LEU A 14 9.95 15.22 -4.51
N SER A 15 9.21 14.31 -5.13
CA SER A 15 8.39 13.35 -4.38
C SER A 15 9.25 12.36 -3.58
N LYS A 16 10.35 11.85 -4.14
CA LYS A 16 11.30 11.00 -3.43
C LYS A 16 12.04 11.72 -2.30
N ALA A 17 12.20 13.03 -2.42
CA ALA A 17 12.78 13.88 -1.38
C ALA A 17 11.76 14.24 -0.27
N GLY A 18 10.49 13.82 -0.39
CA GLY A 18 9.44 14.13 0.59
C GLY A 18 8.93 15.56 0.57
N LEU A 19 9.35 16.38 -0.41
CA LEU A 19 9.00 17.81 -0.48
C LEU A 19 7.59 18.06 -1.02
N ALA A 20 7.06 17.19 -1.88
CA ALA A 20 5.72 17.32 -2.45
C ALA A 20 5.24 15.96 -3.01
N SER A 21 3.94 15.77 -3.21
CA SER A 21 3.42 14.67 -4.04
C SER A 21 3.82 14.89 -5.51
N ARG A 22 3.73 13.86 -6.34
CA ARG A 22 4.07 13.98 -7.78
C ARG A 22 3.23 15.06 -8.47
N THR A 23 1.95 15.15 -8.13
CA THR A 23 1.03 16.15 -8.70
C THR A 23 1.34 17.55 -8.22
N GLU A 24 1.56 17.73 -6.92
CA GLU A 24 1.98 19.02 -6.33
C GLU A 24 3.33 19.48 -6.90
N ALA A 25 4.30 18.55 -6.98
CA ALA A 25 5.61 18.83 -7.59
C ALA A 25 5.47 19.27 -9.05
N ALA A 26 4.63 18.60 -9.84
CA ALA A 26 4.40 18.99 -11.24
C ALA A 26 3.73 20.36 -11.36
N LYS A 27 2.79 20.70 -10.46
CA LYS A 27 2.20 22.05 -10.39
C LYS A 27 3.23 23.12 -10.03
N ALA A 28 4.03 22.87 -8.98
CA ALA A 28 5.07 23.79 -8.51
C ALA A 28 6.17 24.01 -9.58
N ILE A 29 6.55 22.96 -10.31
CA ILE A 29 7.51 23.04 -11.41
C ILE A 29 6.96 23.97 -12.52
N ARG A 30 5.74 23.72 -12.99
CA ARG A 30 5.10 24.58 -14.01
C ARG A 30 4.90 26.02 -13.55
N ALA A 31 4.73 26.24 -12.25
CA ALA A 31 4.63 27.57 -11.65
C ALA A 31 5.99 28.27 -11.44
N GLY A 32 7.11 27.66 -11.88
CA GLY A 32 8.44 28.25 -11.76
C GLY A 32 9.03 28.27 -10.33
N GLN A 33 8.43 27.51 -9.41
CA GLN A 33 8.85 27.45 -8.00
C GLN A 33 10.03 26.49 -7.76
N VAL A 34 10.49 25.80 -8.81
CA VAL A 34 11.56 24.80 -8.70
C VAL A 34 12.81 25.24 -9.45
N ARG A 35 13.94 25.18 -8.75
CA ARG A 35 15.27 25.44 -9.33
C ARG A 35 16.12 24.19 -9.27
N VAL A 36 16.85 23.93 -10.35
CA VAL A 36 17.87 22.87 -10.43
C VAL A 36 19.19 23.54 -10.77
N ASN A 37 20.19 23.38 -9.92
CA ASN A 37 21.51 24.00 -10.06
C ASN A 37 21.40 25.53 -10.29
N GLY A 38 20.48 26.18 -9.58
CA GLY A 38 20.21 27.63 -9.67
C GLY A 38 19.29 28.08 -10.82
N ARG A 39 18.99 27.23 -11.82
CA ARG A 39 18.11 27.55 -12.95
C ARG A 39 16.67 27.13 -12.67
N VAL A 40 15.71 27.97 -13.02
CA VAL A 40 14.28 27.62 -12.96
C VAL A 40 13.99 26.57 -14.04
N ILE A 41 13.34 25.46 -13.65
CA ILE A 41 12.88 24.43 -14.57
C ILE A 41 11.35 24.44 -14.57
N LEU A 42 10.76 24.43 -15.78
CA LEU A 42 9.30 24.45 -15.96
C LEU A 42 8.74 23.11 -16.40
N ASP A 43 9.61 22.20 -16.87
CA ASP A 43 9.21 20.86 -17.31
C ASP A 43 9.27 19.85 -16.16
N PRO A 44 8.12 19.29 -15.70
CA PRO A 44 8.08 18.25 -14.68
C PRO A 44 8.79 16.96 -15.07
N LEU A 45 8.96 16.71 -16.37
CA LEU A 45 9.60 15.51 -16.90
C LEU A 45 11.10 15.67 -17.11
N ALA A 46 11.65 16.87 -16.87
CA ALA A 46 13.09 17.12 -16.95
C ALA A 46 13.86 16.09 -16.11
N TRP A 47 14.93 15.57 -16.66
CA TRP A 47 15.77 14.57 -16.00
C TRP A 47 16.81 15.22 -15.09
N VAL A 48 16.85 14.76 -13.85
CA VAL A 48 17.81 15.20 -12.83
C VAL A 48 18.53 14.01 -12.22
N SER A 49 19.74 14.23 -11.74
CA SER A 49 20.57 13.23 -11.08
C SER A 49 20.50 13.40 -9.56
N LEU A 50 19.85 12.44 -8.89
CA LEU A 50 19.78 12.44 -7.42
C LEU A 50 21.19 12.24 -6.82
N GLY A 51 21.58 13.17 -5.97
CA GLY A 51 22.90 13.16 -5.30
C GLY A 51 23.94 14.10 -5.93
N THR A 52 23.74 14.57 -7.17
CA THR A 52 24.63 15.55 -7.81
C THR A 52 23.92 16.87 -8.10
N ASP A 53 22.64 16.84 -8.48
CA ASP A 53 21.89 18.07 -8.78
C ASP A 53 21.33 18.70 -7.50
N ARG A 54 21.54 19.99 -7.34
CA ARG A 54 20.95 20.79 -6.28
C ARG A 54 19.55 21.22 -6.67
N ILE A 55 18.54 20.59 -6.05
CA ILE A 55 17.12 20.84 -6.33
C ILE A 55 16.53 21.67 -5.19
N LEU A 56 15.87 22.80 -5.53
CA LEU A 56 15.19 23.68 -4.59
C LEU A 56 13.70 23.78 -4.97
N LEU A 57 12.81 23.66 -3.99
CA LEU A 57 11.37 23.93 -4.11
C LEU A 57 11.00 25.08 -3.17
N ALA A 58 10.55 26.21 -3.71
CA ALA A 58 10.18 27.41 -2.94
C ALA A 58 11.22 27.80 -1.87
N GLY A 59 12.51 27.70 -2.20
CA GLY A 59 13.62 27.99 -1.30
C GLY A 59 14.04 26.84 -0.39
N GLN A 60 13.25 25.77 -0.26
CA GLN A 60 13.63 24.58 0.48
C GLN A 60 14.49 23.64 -0.39
N GLN A 61 15.65 23.29 0.10
CA GLN A 61 16.53 22.38 -0.61
C GLN A 61 16.04 20.93 -0.43
N ALA A 62 15.92 20.19 -1.53
CA ALA A 62 15.78 18.73 -1.46
C ALA A 62 17.02 18.17 -0.76
N PRO A 63 16.86 17.39 0.33
CA PRO A 63 17.98 16.82 1.00
C PRO A 63 18.83 16.01 0.02
N PRO A 64 20.17 16.22 0.01
CA PRO A 64 21.04 15.40 -0.81
C PRO A 64 20.91 13.95 -0.36
N LYS A 65 20.88 13.00 -1.31
CA LYS A 65 20.88 11.56 -0.99
C LYS A 65 22.25 11.08 -0.46
N THR A 66 22.95 11.90 0.32
CA THR A 66 24.26 11.56 0.91
C THR A 66 24.15 11.05 2.34
N GLY A 67 22.94 10.98 2.90
CA GLY A 67 22.67 10.37 4.19
C GLY A 67 21.72 9.17 4.05
N MET A 68 21.85 8.20 4.95
CA MET A 68 20.90 7.12 5.12
C MET A 68 19.49 7.71 5.33
N VAL A 69 18.58 7.51 4.38
CA VAL A 69 17.19 7.95 4.53
C VAL A 69 16.54 6.98 5.51
N LYS A 70 16.34 7.41 6.74
CA LYS A 70 15.51 6.64 7.69
C LYS A 70 14.10 6.57 7.16
N HIS A 71 13.71 5.38 6.75
CA HIS A 71 12.35 5.14 6.32
C HIS A 71 11.45 4.86 7.54
N ARG A 72 10.22 5.35 7.47
CA ARG A 72 9.19 5.03 8.45
C ARG A 72 8.21 4.03 7.90
N HIS A 73 7.85 3.06 8.71
CA HIS A 73 6.93 1.99 8.35
C HIS A 73 5.88 1.83 9.44
N LEU A 74 4.59 1.94 9.08
CA LEU A 74 3.48 1.90 10.01
C LEU A 74 2.50 0.80 9.64
N LEU A 75 1.85 0.27 10.67
CA LEU A 75 0.67 -0.56 10.58
C LEU A 75 -0.51 0.19 11.18
N LEU A 76 -1.61 0.32 10.43
CA LEU A 76 -2.89 0.84 10.90
C LEU A 76 -3.92 -0.28 10.90
N HIS A 77 -4.69 -0.44 11.97
CA HIS A 77 -5.95 -1.16 11.91
C HIS A 77 -7.01 -0.22 11.33
N LYS A 78 -7.16 -0.24 10.01
CA LYS A 78 -8.15 0.59 9.34
C LYS A 78 -9.56 0.21 9.80
N PRO A 79 -10.36 1.12 10.39
CA PRO A 79 -11.77 0.89 10.67
C PRO A 79 -12.60 1.03 9.38
N ARG A 80 -13.89 0.67 9.44
CA ARG A 80 -14.85 0.99 8.37
C ARG A 80 -15.05 2.50 8.28
N GLY A 81 -15.28 3.01 7.08
CA GLY A 81 -15.58 4.41 6.79
C GLY A 81 -14.44 5.12 6.06
N PRO A 82 -13.26 5.30 6.66
CA PRO A 82 -12.18 6.04 6.03
C PRO A 82 -11.75 5.49 4.68
N VAL A 83 -11.50 6.38 3.71
CA VAL A 83 -11.03 6.03 2.36
C VAL A 83 -9.50 6.05 2.30
N VAL A 84 -8.92 5.14 1.50
CA VAL A 84 -7.47 5.04 1.31
C VAL A 84 -7.04 5.98 0.19
N THR A 85 -6.95 7.26 0.53
CA THR A 85 -6.43 8.34 -0.32
C THR A 85 -5.82 9.42 0.58
N ARG A 86 -4.97 10.28 0.03
CA ARG A 86 -4.43 11.45 0.76
C ARG A 86 -5.43 12.59 0.86
N SER A 87 -6.08 12.88 -0.24
CA SER A 87 -7.15 13.88 -0.31
C SER A 87 -8.37 13.23 -0.92
N ASP A 88 -9.53 13.64 -0.48
CA ASP A 88 -10.80 13.19 -0.99
C ASP A 88 -11.64 14.40 -1.39
N GLU A 89 -11.97 14.50 -2.67
CA GLU A 89 -12.74 15.63 -3.22
C GLU A 89 -14.18 15.67 -2.67
N LEU A 90 -14.66 14.55 -2.15
CA LEU A 90 -15.98 14.43 -1.54
C LEU A 90 -15.97 14.73 -0.03
N GLY A 91 -14.83 15.13 0.54
CA GLY A 91 -14.69 15.47 1.96
C GLY A 91 -14.82 14.27 2.92
N ARG A 92 -14.71 13.03 2.45
CA ARG A 92 -14.77 11.85 3.31
C ARG A 92 -13.50 11.74 4.16
N LEU A 93 -13.63 11.19 5.36
CA LEU A 93 -12.47 10.91 6.21
C LEU A 93 -11.48 10.01 5.49
N THR A 94 -10.21 10.40 5.46
CA THR A 94 -9.13 9.60 4.87
C THR A 94 -8.37 8.82 5.93
N VAL A 95 -7.71 7.73 5.54
CA VAL A 95 -6.85 6.96 6.45
C VAL A 95 -5.65 7.78 6.96
N HIS A 96 -5.22 8.80 6.23
CA HIS A 96 -4.13 9.67 6.65
C HIS A 96 -4.49 10.55 7.85
N ALA A 97 -5.77 10.89 8.03
CA ALA A 97 -6.25 11.62 9.21
C ALA A 97 -6.21 10.78 10.51
N LEU A 98 -6.05 9.44 10.39
CA LEU A 98 -5.90 8.55 11.53
C LEU A 98 -4.44 8.31 11.92
N LEU A 99 -3.50 8.81 11.14
CA LEU A 99 -2.06 8.66 11.40
C LEU A 99 -1.52 9.89 12.13
N PRO A 100 -0.40 9.75 12.85
CA PRO A 100 0.27 10.92 13.44
C PRO A 100 0.82 11.81 12.32
N ASP A 101 0.98 13.09 12.61
CA ASP A 101 1.78 13.97 11.77
C ASP A 101 3.20 13.39 11.68
N ALA A 102 3.50 12.84 10.53
CA ALA A 102 4.69 12.02 10.35
C ALA A 102 5.65 12.64 9.33
N SER A 103 6.84 12.93 9.82
CA SER A 103 8.03 13.09 8.97
C SER A 103 8.94 11.87 9.19
N PRO A 104 9.38 11.15 8.14
CA PRO A 104 9.05 11.37 6.72
C PRO A 104 7.61 10.94 6.36
N ARG A 105 7.08 11.59 5.31
CA ARG A 105 5.74 11.34 4.77
C ARG A 105 5.56 9.88 4.32
N VAL A 106 4.56 9.19 4.85
CA VAL A 106 4.26 7.80 4.52
C VAL A 106 3.11 7.66 3.52
N GLU A 107 3.16 6.60 2.70
CA GLU A 107 2.10 6.22 1.74
C GLU A 107 1.58 4.82 2.05
N ALA A 108 0.29 4.59 1.77
CA ALA A 108 -0.32 3.28 1.96
C ALA A 108 0.25 2.23 0.98
N ILE A 109 0.55 1.04 1.49
CA ILE A 109 0.92 -0.13 0.67
C ILE A 109 -0.36 -0.85 0.27
N GLY A 110 -0.87 -0.51 -0.91
CA GLY A 110 -2.14 -1.01 -1.42
C GLY A 110 -3.34 -0.31 -0.79
N ARG A 111 -4.51 -0.91 -0.97
CA ARG A 111 -5.77 -0.31 -0.54
C ARG A 111 -6.66 -1.32 0.19
N LEU A 112 -7.55 -0.79 1.01
CA LEU A 112 -8.77 -1.41 1.49
C LEU A 112 -9.94 -0.49 1.14
N ASP A 113 -11.07 -1.06 0.74
CA ASP A 113 -12.28 -0.29 0.47
C ASP A 113 -12.79 0.40 1.74
N ALA A 114 -13.64 1.43 1.60
CA ALA A 114 -14.21 2.14 2.74
C ALA A 114 -15.00 1.20 3.68
N ASP A 115 -15.71 0.22 3.12
CA ASP A 115 -16.50 -0.78 3.85
C ASP A 115 -15.68 -1.99 4.36
N SER A 116 -14.35 -1.96 4.21
CA SER A 116 -13.42 -3.00 4.63
C SER A 116 -12.55 -2.53 5.79
N GLU A 117 -12.16 -3.48 6.63
CA GLU A 117 -11.43 -3.26 7.88
C GLU A 117 -10.09 -4.02 7.87
N GLY A 118 -9.25 -3.71 8.86
CA GLY A 118 -8.08 -4.52 9.18
C GLY A 118 -6.75 -3.89 8.80
N LEU A 119 -5.75 -4.71 8.65
CA LEU A 119 -4.35 -4.36 8.47
C LEU A 119 -4.13 -3.54 7.21
N LEU A 120 -3.64 -2.32 7.36
CA LEU A 120 -3.16 -1.47 6.29
C LEU A 120 -1.74 -0.99 6.63
N LEU A 121 -0.80 -1.28 5.72
CA LEU A 121 0.59 -0.87 5.87
C LEU A 121 0.84 0.47 5.21
N PHE A 122 1.77 1.24 5.80
CA PHE A 122 2.27 2.49 5.26
C PHE A 122 3.79 2.51 5.28
N THR A 123 4.38 3.16 4.32
CA THR A 123 5.84 3.35 4.27
C THR A 123 6.23 4.65 3.57
N SER A 124 7.36 5.20 3.97
CA SER A 124 8.04 6.28 3.22
C SER A 124 8.98 5.72 2.14
N ASP A 125 9.27 4.39 2.14
CA ASP A 125 10.05 3.74 1.10
C ASP A 125 9.17 3.35 -0.11
N SER A 126 9.22 4.16 -1.15
CA SER A 126 8.47 3.91 -2.38
C SER A 126 8.97 2.69 -3.17
N VAL A 127 10.22 2.26 -2.97
CA VAL A 127 10.78 1.05 -3.62
C VAL A 127 10.18 -0.18 -2.96
N LEU A 128 10.19 -0.23 -1.63
CA LEU A 128 9.55 -1.30 -0.86
C LEU A 128 8.06 -1.42 -1.22
N ALA A 129 7.31 -0.30 -1.19
CA ALA A 129 5.89 -0.29 -1.56
C ALA A 129 5.65 -0.85 -2.97
N SER A 130 6.42 -0.38 -3.96
CA SER A 130 6.31 -0.82 -5.35
C SER A 130 6.60 -2.31 -5.51
N ARG A 131 7.62 -2.83 -4.81
CA ARG A 131 7.99 -4.25 -4.87
C ARG A 131 6.94 -5.15 -4.23
N LEU A 132 6.40 -4.77 -3.05
CA LEU A 132 5.35 -5.54 -2.36
C LEU A 132 4.04 -5.59 -3.16
N LEU A 133 3.75 -4.56 -3.96
CA LEU A 133 2.54 -4.47 -4.79
C LEU A 133 2.72 -5.05 -6.20
N ALA A 134 3.93 -5.41 -6.60
CA ALA A 134 4.20 -5.96 -7.91
C ALA A 134 3.47 -7.31 -8.10
N PRO A 135 2.68 -7.52 -9.18
CA PRO A 135 1.88 -8.73 -9.38
C PRO A 135 2.70 -10.02 -9.31
N GLY A 136 3.94 -9.99 -9.80
CA GLY A 136 4.84 -11.15 -9.81
C GLY A 136 5.34 -11.59 -8.42
N ARG A 137 5.18 -10.75 -7.38
CA ARG A 137 5.64 -11.08 -6.01
C ARG A 137 4.70 -12.00 -5.26
N LYS A 138 3.43 -12.06 -5.65
CA LYS A 138 2.42 -12.93 -5.04
C LYS A 138 2.37 -12.85 -3.51
N VAL A 139 2.56 -11.66 -2.93
CA VAL A 139 2.53 -11.45 -1.47
C VAL A 139 1.15 -11.84 -0.93
N PRO A 140 1.05 -12.83 -0.02
CA PRO A 140 -0.23 -13.31 0.47
C PRO A 140 -0.90 -12.29 1.38
N LYS A 141 -2.22 -12.25 1.34
CA LYS A 141 -3.08 -11.43 2.21
C LYS A 141 -4.18 -12.33 2.75
N VAL A 142 -4.30 -12.39 4.07
CA VAL A 142 -5.31 -13.21 4.74
C VAL A 142 -6.47 -12.33 5.18
N TYR A 143 -7.67 -12.79 4.87
CA TYR A 143 -8.91 -12.10 5.20
C TYR A 143 -9.86 -13.00 5.98
N HIS A 144 -10.51 -12.47 7.01
CA HIS A 144 -11.71 -13.06 7.57
C HIS A 144 -12.95 -12.36 7.00
N LEU A 145 -13.86 -13.15 6.46
CA LEU A 145 -15.08 -12.66 5.83
C LEU A 145 -16.29 -13.26 6.54
N THR A 146 -17.10 -12.39 7.14
CA THR A 146 -18.44 -12.80 7.59
C THR A 146 -19.35 -12.77 6.36
N VAL A 147 -19.93 -13.90 6.02
CA VAL A 147 -20.80 -14.08 4.85
C VAL A 147 -22.21 -14.44 5.29
N ARG A 148 -23.20 -14.17 4.44
CA ARG A 148 -24.58 -14.62 4.65
C ARG A 148 -24.69 -16.11 4.32
N GLY A 149 -25.38 -16.86 5.18
CA GLY A 149 -25.63 -18.29 5.02
C GLY A 149 -24.42 -19.16 5.28
N LEU A 150 -24.55 -20.43 4.97
CA LEU A 150 -23.52 -21.47 5.17
C LEU A 150 -22.96 -21.88 3.79
N PRO A 151 -21.71 -21.52 3.45
CA PRO A 151 -21.06 -21.98 2.24
C PRO A 151 -20.88 -23.51 2.26
N SER A 152 -21.26 -24.16 1.17
CA SER A 152 -20.97 -25.57 0.96
C SER A 152 -19.49 -25.78 0.60
N GLU A 153 -19.01 -27.00 0.79
CA GLU A 153 -17.62 -27.34 0.40
C GLU A 153 -17.43 -27.18 -1.13
N GLU A 154 -18.48 -27.45 -1.92
CA GLU A 154 -18.46 -27.23 -3.37
C GLU A 154 -18.28 -25.73 -3.72
N SER A 155 -19.02 -24.84 -3.06
CA SER A 155 -18.83 -23.38 -3.20
C SER A 155 -17.42 -22.94 -2.86
N LEU A 156 -16.85 -23.49 -1.77
CA LEU A 156 -15.47 -23.19 -1.38
C LEU A 156 -14.45 -23.74 -2.37
N ASN A 157 -14.69 -24.92 -2.97
CA ASN A 157 -13.83 -25.50 -4.00
C ASN A 157 -13.83 -24.63 -5.28
N GLN A 158 -14.96 -24.10 -5.68
CA GLN A 158 -15.03 -23.13 -6.78
C GLN A 158 -14.20 -21.88 -6.48
N VAL A 159 -14.30 -21.32 -5.27
CA VAL A 159 -13.49 -20.18 -4.83
C VAL A 159 -12.00 -20.51 -4.86
N ARG A 160 -11.58 -21.69 -4.38
CA ARG A 160 -10.18 -22.15 -4.38
C ARG A 160 -9.61 -22.28 -5.79
N ALA A 161 -10.41 -22.79 -6.75
CA ALA A 161 -10.00 -22.98 -8.14
C ALA A 161 -9.90 -21.66 -8.92
N GLY A 162 -10.40 -20.58 -8.38
CA GLY A 162 -10.52 -19.29 -9.04
C GLY A 162 -11.85 -19.12 -9.78
N ILE A 163 -12.36 -17.89 -9.75
CA ILE A 163 -13.67 -17.48 -10.25
C ILE A 163 -13.52 -16.49 -11.41
N ASP A 164 -14.30 -16.63 -12.45
CA ASP A 164 -14.40 -15.63 -13.49
C ASP A 164 -15.23 -14.45 -12.97
N LEU A 165 -14.58 -13.29 -12.85
CA LEU A 165 -15.21 -12.07 -12.37
C LEU A 165 -15.78 -11.27 -13.53
N PRO A 166 -16.94 -10.63 -13.35
CA PRO A 166 -17.57 -9.85 -14.41
C PRO A 166 -16.74 -8.61 -14.81
N GLY A 167 -16.91 -8.19 -16.06
CA GLY A 167 -16.17 -7.08 -16.68
C GLY A 167 -14.72 -7.46 -16.99
N ASP A 168 -13.83 -6.46 -17.05
CA ASP A 168 -12.43 -6.62 -17.44
C ASP A 168 -11.53 -7.27 -16.35
N LEU A 169 -12.12 -7.76 -15.26
CA LEU A 169 -11.36 -8.33 -14.15
C LEU A 169 -10.82 -9.73 -14.46
N GLY A 170 -11.49 -10.47 -15.34
CA GLY A 170 -11.10 -11.83 -15.76
C GLY A 170 -11.06 -12.83 -14.59
N ARG A 171 -10.49 -14.01 -14.83
CA ARG A 171 -10.40 -15.08 -13.85
C ARG A 171 -9.44 -14.71 -12.71
N THR A 172 -9.82 -15.06 -11.46
CA THR A 172 -8.95 -14.93 -10.29
C THR A 172 -7.92 -16.07 -10.26
N GLN A 173 -6.79 -15.79 -9.62
CA GLN A 173 -5.81 -16.85 -9.34
C GLN A 173 -6.38 -17.85 -8.34
N PRO A 174 -5.93 -19.13 -8.38
CA PRO A 174 -6.23 -20.07 -7.31
C PRO A 174 -5.81 -19.52 -5.95
N CYS A 175 -6.60 -19.84 -4.93
CA CYS A 175 -6.41 -19.30 -3.59
C CYS A 175 -6.73 -20.34 -2.52
N GLN A 176 -6.46 -20.00 -1.25
CA GLN A 176 -6.90 -20.82 -0.12
C GLN A 176 -8.20 -20.24 0.42
N ALA A 177 -9.19 -21.11 0.67
CA ALA A 177 -10.45 -20.76 1.32
C ALA A 177 -10.82 -21.86 2.31
N ARG A 178 -11.19 -21.48 3.53
CA ARG A 178 -11.67 -22.42 4.54
C ARG A 178 -12.80 -21.83 5.37
N LEU A 179 -13.76 -22.66 5.75
CA LEU A 179 -14.82 -22.32 6.66
C LEU A 179 -14.28 -22.38 8.10
N LEU A 180 -14.25 -21.24 8.79
CA LEU A 180 -13.75 -21.17 10.17
C LEU A 180 -14.87 -21.38 11.20
N ARG A 181 -15.99 -20.74 10.95
CA ARG A 181 -17.17 -20.81 11.82
C ARG A 181 -18.41 -20.98 10.96
N PRO A 182 -19.00 -22.19 10.92
CA PRO A 182 -20.27 -22.43 10.28
C PRO A 182 -21.42 -21.80 11.07
N GLY A 183 -22.45 -21.36 10.36
CA GLY A 183 -23.69 -20.86 10.95
C GLY A 183 -24.79 -20.70 9.89
N PRO A 184 -26.05 -20.98 10.21
CA PRO A 184 -27.12 -21.01 9.23
C PRO A 184 -27.39 -19.63 8.60
N GLU A 185 -27.34 -18.57 9.37
CA GLU A 185 -27.54 -17.20 8.90
C GLU A 185 -26.26 -16.51 8.47
N LYS A 186 -25.18 -16.75 9.21
CA LYS A 186 -23.88 -16.12 9.00
C LYS A 186 -22.77 -17.11 9.31
N SER A 187 -21.81 -17.20 8.41
CA SER A 187 -20.59 -18.00 8.56
C SER A 187 -19.36 -17.11 8.47
N VAL A 188 -18.23 -17.60 9.00
CA VAL A 188 -16.93 -16.93 8.84
C VAL A 188 -16.04 -17.80 7.93
N VAL A 189 -15.60 -17.20 6.84
CA VAL A 189 -14.66 -17.81 5.87
C VAL A 189 -13.33 -17.09 5.98
N GLU A 190 -12.24 -17.84 6.03
CA GLU A 190 -10.90 -17.32 5.82
C GLU A 190 -10.52 -17.48 4.35
N LEU A 191 -9.95 -16.43 3.77
CA LEU A 191 -9.50 -16.39 2.39
C LEU A 191 -8.08 -15.85 2.31
N THR A 192 -7.17 -16.59 1.66
CA THR A 192 -5.80 -16.12 1.39
C THR A 192 -5.63 -15.86 -0.08
N LEU A 193 -5.39 -14.58 -0.43
CA LEU A 193 -5.19 -14.11 -1.80
C LEU A 193 -3.76 -13.63 -2.02
N THR A 194 -3.18 -13.93 -3.18
CA THR A 194 -1.84 -13.46 -3.60
C THR A 194 -1.90 -12.30 -4.61
N GLU A 195 -3.08 -11.95 -5.09
CA GLU A 195 -3.37 -10.82 -5.98
C GLU A 195 -4.33 -9.81 -5.33
N GLY A 196 -4.77 -8.78 -6.05
CA GLY A 196 -5.63 -7.74 -5.48
C GLY A 196 -6.47 -7.03 -6.54
N LYS A 197 -7.41 -7.76 -7.16
CA LYS A 197 -8.39 -7.16 -8.07
C LYS A 197 -9.41 -6.34 -7.29
N ASN A 198 -10.07 -5.40 -7.96
CA ASN A 198 -11.08 -4.55 -7.31
C ASN A 198 -12.16 -5.39 -6.62
N ARG A 199 -12.31 -5.20 -5.30
CA ARG A 199 -13.28 -5.89 -4.43
C ARG A 199 -13.27 -7.42 -4.59
N GLN A 200 -12.10 -8.01 -4.89
CA GLN A 200 -11.97 -9.40 -5.31
C GLN A 200 -12.64 -10.39 -4.36
N ALA A 201 -12.28 -10.39 -3.08
CA ALA A 201 -12.83 -11.33 -2.10
C ALA A 201 -14.37 -11.27 -2.00
N ARG A 202 -14.94 -10.06 -2.09
CA ARG A 202 -16.41 -9.87 -2.07
C ARG A 202 -17.08 -10.41 -3.34
N ARG A 203 -16.44 -10.18 -4.50
CA ARG A 203 -16.96 -10.65 -5.78
C ARG A 203 -16.88 -12.17 -5.91
N MET A 204 -15.77 -12.77 -5.45
CA MET A 204 -15.59 -14.23 -5.46
C MET A 204 -16.70 -14.93 -4.66
N LEU A 205 -16.93 -14.49 -3.42
CA LEU A 205 -17.96 -15.11 -2.57
C LEU A 205 -19.38 -14.80 -3.06
N ALA A 206 -19.62 -13.62 -3.62
CA ALA A 206 -20.93 -13.30 -4.23
C ALA A 206 -21.21 -14.18 -5.46
N ALA A 207 -20.21 -14.52 -6.25
CA ALA A 207 -20.36 -15.38 -7.43
C ALA A 207 -20.80 -16.82 -7.08
N VAL A 208 -20.49 -17.27 -5.85
CA VAL A 208 -20.97 -18.56 -5.33
C VAL A 208 -22.17 -18.42 -4.38
N GLY A 209 -22.88 -17.28 -4.44
CA GLY A 209 -24.15 -17.07 -3.71
C GLY A 209 -24.01 -16.48 -2.30
N HIS A 210 -22.80 -16.15 -1.84
CA HIS A 210 -22.57 -15.69 -0.47
C HIS A 210 -22.19 -14.22 -0.38
N LYS A 211 -23.15 -13.36 0.03
CA LYS A 211 -22.90 -11.92 0.25
C LYS A 211 -21.99 -11.72 1.45
N VAL A 212 -20.87 -11.01 1.25
CA VAL A 212 -19.95 -10.61 2.34
C VAL A 212 -20.54 -9.43 3.11
N LEU A 213 -20.78 -9.64 4.40
CA LEU A 213 -21.32 -8.66 5.35
C LEU A 213 -20.22 -7.85 6.03
N ARG A 214 -19.10 -8.51 6.37
CA ARG A 214 -17.91 -7.89 6.98
C ARG A 214 -16.66 -8.50 6.38
N LEU A 215 -15.63 -7.68 6.16
CA LEU A 215 -14.33 -8.11 5.66
C LEU A 215 -13.25 -7.45 6.52
N VAL A 216 -12.39 -8.29 7.11
CA VAL A 216 -11.23 -7.84 7.90
C VAL A 216 -9.97 -8.45 7.31
N ARG A 217 -8.99 -7.63 6.91
CA ARG A 217 -7.67 -8.13 6.51
C ARG A 217 -6.81 -8.35 7.75
N LEU A 218 -6.39 -9.58 7.99
CA LEU A 218 -5.62 -9.98 9.17
C LEU A 218 -4.13 -9.95 8.95
N SER A 219 -3.67 -10.21 7.70
CA SER A 219 -2.25 -10.15 7.39
C SER A 219 -1.98 -9.62 6.00
N PHE A 220 -0.77 -9.12 5.82
CA PHE A 220 -0.18 -8.75 4.54
C PHE A 220 1.27 -9.24 4.53
N GLY A 221 1.56 -10.27 3.73
CA GLY A 221 2.84 -10.96 3.77
C GLY A 221 3.15 -11.45 5.20
N PRO A 222 4.34 -11.15 5.72
CA PRO A 222 4.74 -11.59 7.06
C PRO A 222 4.12 -10.77 8.20
N ILE A 223 3.41 -9.68 7.91
CA ILE A 223 2.88 -8.78 8.95
C ILE A 223 1.46 -9.20 9.33
N HIS A 224 1.21 -9.27 10.63
CA HIS A 224 -0.08 -9.63 11.21
C HIS A 224 -0.69 -8.45 11.98
N LEU A 225 -2.02 -8.34 11.93
CA LEU A 225 -2.77 -7.31 12.65
C LEU A 225 -2.64 -7.49 14.16
N ALA A 226 -2.55 -8.74 14.61
CA ALA A 226 -2.52 -9.12 16.03
C ALA A 226 -3.69 -8.47 16.80
N ASN A 227 -3.41 -7.95 18.01
CA ASN A 227 -4.40 -7.36 18.91
C ASN A 227 -4.53 -5.83 18.78
N LEU A 228 -4.03 -5.23 17.67
CA LEU A 228 -4.15 -3.79 17.47
C LEU A 228 -5.63 -3.38 17.33
N PRO A 229 -6.17 -2.49 18.18
CA PRO A 229 -7.58 -2.09 18.13
C PRO A 229 -7.91 -1.32 16.83
N PRO A 230 -9.18 -1.34 16.36
CA PRO A 230 -9.61 -0.53 15.22
C PRO A 230 -9.32 0.97 15.41
N GLY A 231 -8.82 1.63 14.38
CA GLY A 231 -8.44 3.04 14.41
C GLY A 231 -7.05 3.31 14.99
N GLN A 232 -6.43 2.33 15.65
CA GLN A 232 -5.08 2.48 16.18
C GLN A 232 -4.02 2.12 15.15
N TRP A 233 -2.86 2.73 15.32
CA TRP A 233 -1.67 2.47 14.50
C TRP A 233 -0.46 2.24 15.41
N ARG A 234 0.59 1.65 14.85
CA ARG A 234 1.91 1.54 15.46
C ARG A 234 3.01 1.56 14.40
N ASP A 235 4.21 1.90 14.81
CA ASP A 235 5.38 1.65 13.98
C ASP A 235 5.62 0.13 13.87
N LEU A 236 6.18 -0.32 12.75
CA LEU A 236 6.64 -1.70 12.61
C LEU A 236 7.92 -1.89 13.40
N THR A 237 8.08 -3.07 14.00
CA THR A 237 9.32 -3.47 14.64
C THR A 237 10.42 -3.70 13.60
N HIS A 238 11.68 -3.66 14.05
CA HIS A 238 12.85 -3.93 13.20
C HIS A 238 12.75 -5.29 12.47
N GLY A 239 12.35 -6.33 13.18
CA GLY A 239 12.13 -7.66 12.60
C GLY A 239 11.02 -7.69 11.53
N GLU A 240 9.91 -6.97 11.77
CA GLU A 240 8.82 -6.85 10.80
C GLU A 240 9.26 -6.12 9.53
N VAL A 241 10.02 -5.04 9.67
CA VAL A 241 10.59 -4.31 8.54
C VAL A 241 11.50 -5.23 7.72
N GLY A 242 12.42 -5.96 8.38
CA GLY A 242 13.28 -6.93 7.72
C GLY A 242 12.51 -8.00 6.95
N ALA A 243 11.47 -8.55 7.56
CA ALA A 243 10.62 -9.54 6.92
C ALA A 243 9.89 -8.98 5.69
N LEU A 244 9.47 -7.69 5.72
CA LEU A 244 8.88 -7.03 4.54
C LEU A 244 9.88 -6.85 3.41
N TYR A 245 11.13 -6.44 3.70
CA TYR A 245 12.17 -6.32 2.67
C TYR A 245 12.45 -7.68 2.01
N LEU A 246 12.54 -8.76 2.78
CA LEU A 246 12.69 -10.12 2.25
C LEU A 246 11.48 -10.52 1.38
N ALA A 247 10.25 -10.27 1.84
CA ALA A 247 9.05 -10.55 1.06
C ALA A 247 9.00 -9.72 -0.24
N ALA A 248 9.57 -8.52 -0.24
CA ALA A 248 9.74 -7.67 -1.42
C ALA A 248 10.85 -8.15 -2.37
N GLY A 249 11.68 -9.13 -1.96
CA GLY A 249 12.89 -9.58 -2.65
C GLY A 249 13.93 -8.48 -2.74
N LEU A 250 14.05 -7.71 -1.68
CA LEU A 250 15.09 -6.72 -1.47
C LEU A 250 16.07 -7.26 -0.43
N GLU A 251 17.35 -6.96 -0.62
CA GLU A 251 18.36 -7.31 0.39
C GLU A 251 18.09 -6.57 1.70
N ASN A 252 18.26 -7.30 2.78
CA ASN A 252 17.97 -6.83 4.12
C ASN A 252 19.18 -6.11 4.73
N ASN A 253 19.64 -5.04 4.10
CA ASN A 253 20.63 -4.14 4.70
C ASN A 253 19.93 -3.24 5.73
N LEU A 254 19.49 -3.85 6.85
CA LEU A 254 18.72 -3.16 7.91
C LEU A 254 19.53 -2.09 8.64
N GLU A 255 20.84 -2.24 8.73
CA GLU A 255 21.72 -1.26 9.39
C GLU A 255 21.67 0.12 8.71
N ASP A 256 21.31 0.16 7.42
CA ASP A 256 21.32 1.38 6.60
C ASP A 256 19.93 2.02 6.40
N LYS A 257 18.83 1.46 6.96
CA LYS A 257 17.46 1.85 6.53
C LYS A 257 16.47 2.15 7.67
N ILE A 258 16.92 2.09 8.92
CA ILE A 258 16.08 2.38 10.11
C ILE A 258 16.61 3.56 10.90
#